data_c0728aafe51e14eb5d71eec3e018f8a6
#
_entry.id   c0728aafe51e14eb5d71eec3e018f8a6
#
_cell.length_a   1.000
_cell.length_b   1.000
_cell.length_c   1.000
_cell.angle_alpha   90.00
_cell.angle_beta   90.00
_cell.angle_gamma   90.00
#
_symmetry.space_group_name_H-M   'P 1'
#
loop_
_entity.id
_entity.type
_entity.pdbx_description
1 polymer ?
#
loop_
_entity_poly.entity_id
_entity_poly.type
_entity_poly.pdbx_seq_one_letter_code
_entity_poly.pdbx_strand_id
1 'polypeptide(L)'
;NLPGKQLTEYLETVGVKFGANLNAGTSWDYTCYNMKDVPTSREGIIDSALLILHDWSHFIALEPSEIDSERGVIMEELRTRDGASWRSTMKLLQALGKGTKYERRNLIGYLDGLKNFRHKELEDFYKQWYRPDYQAVIVVGDIDVDAIESKIKTLMADIPAPAAGASQKETIEV
;
A
#
# COMPACT_ATOMS: atom_id res chain seq x y z
N ASN A 1 -13.74 8.45 1.84
CA ASN A 1 -15.16 8.17 1.87
C ASN A 1 -15.61 7.31 3.06
N LEU A 2 -14.75 6.47 3.61
CA LEU A 2 -15.02 5.66 4.80
C LEU A 2 -13.84 5.83 5.78
N PRO A 3 -13.88 6.84 6.68
CA PRO A 3 -12.79 7.13 7.59
C PRO A 3 -12.64 6.08 8.70
N GLY A 4 -11.40 5.82 9.10
CA GLY A 4 -11.06 4.98 10.24
C GLY A 4 -11.61 3.55 10.13
N LYS A 5 -12.24 3.06 11.20
CA LYS A 5 -12.77 1.69 11.28
C LYS A 5 -14.02 1.43 10.41
N GLN A 6 -14.66 2.47 9.88
CA GLN A 6 -15.89 2.32 9.08
C GLN A 6 -15.67 1.47 7.83
N LEU A 7 -14.49 1.55 7.21
CA LEU A 7 -14.15 0.71 6.07
C LEU A 7 -14.13 -0.78 6.47
N THR A 8 -13.49 -1.11 7.58
CA THR A 8 -13.39 -2.49 8.07
C THR A 8 -14.77 -3.03 8.45
N GLU A 9 -15.55 -2.25 9.18
CA GLU A 9 -16.92 -2.60 9.57
C GLU A 9 -17.81 -2.83 8.34
N TYR A 10 -17.74 -1.95 7.34
CA TYR A 10 -18.48 -2.13 6.09
C TYR A 10 -18.07 -3.42 5.37
N LEU A 11 -16.77 -3.67 5.23
CA LEU A 11 -16.26 -4.87 4.55
C LEU A 11 -16.67 -6.16 5.27
N GLU A 12 -16.67 -6.16 6.60
CA GLU A 12 -17.14 -7.30 7.41
C GLU A 12 -18.61 -7.60 7.17
N THR A 13 -19.47 -6.57 7.02
CA THR A 13 -20.89 -6.77 6.70
C THR A 13 -21.14 -7.46 5.37
N VAL A 14 -20.17 -7.36 4.44
CA VAL A 14 -20.22 -7.97 3.11
C VAL A 14 -19.41 -9.27 3.01
N GLY A 15 -18.86 -9.74 4.14
CA GLY A 15 -18.13 -11.01 4.22
C GLY A 15 -16.63 -10.91 3.89
N VAL A 16 -16.10 -9.73 3.68
CA VAL A 16 -14.66 -9.47 3.46
C VAL A 16 -13.99 -9.18 4.80
N LYS A 17 -13.12 -10.07 5.26
CA LYS A 17 -12.43 -9.94 6.56
C LYS A 17 -11.04 -9.33 6.38
N PHE A 18 -10.72 -8.36 7.24
CA PHE A 18 -9.36 -7.80 7.31
C PHE A 18 -8.35 -8.90 7.68
N GLY A 19 -7.18 -8.87 7.05
CA GLY A 19 -6.13 -9.87 7.24
C GLY A 19 -6.32 -11.16 6.43
N ALA A 20 -7.55 -11.67 6.32
CA ALA A 20 -7.83 -12.85 5.50
C ALA A 20 -8.09 -12.52 4.03
N ASN A 21 -9.02 -11.59 3.78
CA ASN A 21 -9.44 -11.21 2.42
C ASN A 21 -8.87 -9.87 1.98
N LEU A 22 -8.56 -8.99 2.92
CA LEU A 22 -8.01 -7.66 2.70
C LEU A 22 -6.62 -7.58 3.29
N ASN A 23 -5.60 -7.27 2.47
CA ASN A 23 -4.22 -7.19 2.93
C ASN A 23 -3.41 -6.22 2.07
N ALA A 24 -2.24 -5.82 2.59
CA ALA A 24 -1.23 -5.10 1.85
C ALA A 24 0.15 -5.71 2.13
N GLY A 25 1.00 -5.66 1.13
CA GLY A 25 2.38 -6.13 1.24
C GLY A 25 3.33 -5.15 0.56
N THR A 26 4.44 -4.86 1.22
CA THR A 26 5.48 -3.97 0.70
C THR A 26 6.71 -4.78 0.32
N SER A 27 7.21 -4.55 -0.88
CA SER A 27 8.50 -5.01 -1.37
C SER A 27 9.45 -3.82 -1.54
N TRP A 28 10.67 -4.06 -2.02
CA TRP A 28 11.64 -2.96 -2.21
C TRP A 28 11.22 -1.93 -3.25
N ASP A 29 10.41 -2.35 -4.24
CA ASP A 29 10.10 -1.54 -5.41
C ASP A 29 8.61 -1.28 -5.60
N TYR A 30 7.75 -1.93 -4.84
CA TYR A 30 6.30 -1.76 -4.93
C TYR A 30 5.58 -2.04 -3.62
N THR A 31 4.39 -1.50 -3.49
CA THR A 31 3.40 -1.90 -2.49
C THR A 31 2.19 -2.48 -3.23
N CYS A 32 1.72 -3.64 -2.80
CA CYS A 32 0.55 -4.31 -3.36
C CYS A 32 -0.56 -4.30 -2.33
N TYR A 33 -1.69 -3.70 -2.69
CA TYR A 33 -2.94 -3.78 -1.94
C TYR A 33 -3.83 -4.81 -2.60
N ASN A 34 -4.38 -5.73 -1.85
CA ASN A 34 -5.19 -6.79 -2.43
C ASN A 34 -6.47 -7.05 -1.64
N MET A 35 -7.54 -7.33 -2.37
CA MET A 35 -8.79 -7.90 -1.88
C MET A 35 -9.03 -9.23 -2.57
N LYS A 36 -9.39 -10.25 -1.80
CA LYS A 36 -9.65 -11.61 -2.31
C LYS A 36 -11.05 -12.06 -1.86
N ASP A 37 -11.58 -13.01 -2.60
CA ASP A 37 -12.86 -13.66 -2.28
C ASP A 37 -14.01 -12.64 -2.14
N VAL A 38 -14.00 -11.58 -2.97
CA VAL A 38 -15.08 -10.60 -3.04
C VAL A 38 -16.29 -11.28 -3.71
N PRO A 39 -17.46 -11.37 -3.04
CA PRO A 39 -18.61 -12.10 -3.56
C PRO A 39 -19.26 -11.33 -4.73
N THR A 40 -18.99 -11.76 -5.96
CA THR A 40 -19.46 -11.09 -7.20
C THR A 40 -20.97 -11.15 -7.39
N SER A 41 -21.66 -12.10 -6.75
CA SER A 41 -23.12 -12.24 -6.80
C SER A 41 -23.90 -11.16 -6.05
N ARG A 42 -23.22 -10.36 -5.21
CA ARG A 42 -23.85 -9.30 -4.41
C ARG A 42 -23.81 -7.98 -5.17
N GLU A 43 -24.98 -7.38 -5.37
CA GLU A 43 -25.11 -6.10 -6.06
C GLU A 43 -24.29 -5.00 -5.33
N GLY A 44 -23.57 -4.18 -6.11
CA GLY A 44 -22.78 -3.05 -5.62
C GLY A 44 -21.45 -3.39 -4.93
N ILE A 45 -21.16 -4.68 -4.67
CA ILE A 45 -19.93 -5.04 -3.95
C ILE A 45 -18.67 -4.76 -4.77
N ILE A 46 -18.72 -5.00 -6.08
CA ILE A 46 -17.60 -4.71 -6.99
C ILE A 46 -17.34 -3.21 -7.03
N ASP A 47 -18.38 -2.39 -7.11
CA ASP A 47 -18.26 -0.93 -7.12
C ASP A 47 -17.62 -0.43 -5.81
N SER A 48 -18.02 -0.99 -4.68
CA SER A 48 -17.42 -0.69 -3.38
C SER A 48 -15.96 -1.13 -3.30
N ALA A 49 -15.61 -2.29 -3.83
CA ALA A 49 -14.23 -2.78 -3.88
C ALA A 49 -13.35 -1.87 -4.75
N LEU A 50 -13.84 -1.47 -5.93
CA LEU A 50 -13.13 -0.53 -6.80
C LEU A 50 -12.97 0.85 -6.14
N LEU A 51 -13.98 1.34 -5.43
CA LEU A 51 -13.90 2.61 -4.69
C LEU A 51 -12.84 2.56 -3.58
N ILE A 52 -12.70 1.44 -2.89
CA ILE A 52 -11.64 1.25 -1.89
C ILE A 52 -10.26 1.30 -2.54
N LEU A 53 -10.07 0.61 -3.66
CA LEU A 53 -8.81 0.67 -4.41
C LEU A 53 -8.50 2.08 -4.90
N HIS A 54 -9.51 2.82 -5.36
CA HIS A 54 -9.39 4.22 -5.74
C HIS A 54 -8.92 5.09 -4.56
N ASP A 55 -9.58 4.98 -3.39
CA ASP A 55 -9.20 5.75 -2.21
C ASP A 55 -7.76 5.44 -1.75
N TRP A 56 -7.36 4.18 -1.80
CA TRP A 56 -5.98 3.80 -1.48
C TRP A 56 -4.95 4.30 -2.48
N SER A 57 -5.35 4.45 -3.74
CA SER A 57 -4.43 4.84 -4.81
C SER A 57 -3.95 6.29 -4.68
N HIS A 58 -4.79 7.22 -4.16
CA HIS A 58 -4.43 8.65 -4.08
C HIS A 58 -5.10 9.44 -2.95
N PHE A 59 -6.08 8.88 -2.25
CA PHE A 59 -6.96 9.63 -1.35
C PHE A 59 -6.90 9.14 0.11
N ILE A 60 -5.80 8.54 0.55
CA ILE A 60 -5.60 8.16 1.95
C ILE A 60 -5.53 9.43 2.80
N ALA A 61 -6.30 9.48 3.89
CA ALA A 61 -6.43 10.66 4.74
C ALA A 61 -5.14 11.03 5.49
N LEU A 62 -4.32 10.03 5.85
CA LEU A 62 -3.06 10.22 6.59
C LEU A 62 -3.21 11.05 7.86
N GLU A 63 -4.26 10.76 8.64
CA GLU A 63 -4.54 11.47 9.89
C GLU A 63 -3.37 11.32 10.88
N PRO A 64 -2.85 12.40 11.48
CA PRO A 64 -1.69 12.35 12.37
C PRO A 64 -1.84 11.37 13.52
N SER A 65 -3.02 11.28 14.13
CA SER A 65 -3.30 10.35 15.22
C SER A 65 -3.22 8.89 14.79
N GLU A 66 -3.65 8.57 13.58
CA GLU A 66 -3.57 7.21 13.02
C GLU A 66 -2.12 6.85 12.66
N ILE A 67 -1.36 7.80 12.10
CA ILE A 67 0.07 7.62 11.82
C ILE A 67 0.84 7.32 13.12
N ASP A 68 0.58 8.07 14.18
CA ASP A 68 1.27 7.87 15.45
C ASP A 68 0.87 6.56 16.14
N SER A 69 -0.39 6.16 16.03
CA SER A 69 -0.87 4.86 16.51
C SER A 69 -0.17 3.72 15.76
N GLU A 70 -0.14 3.77 14.43
CA GLU A 70 0.48 2.74 13.61
C GLU A 70 2.00 2.69 13.79
N ARG A 71 2.66 3.82 14.04
CA ARG A 71 4.08 3.89 14.40
C ARG A 71 4.42 2.96 15.57
N GLY A 72 3.57 2.94 16.60
CA GLY A 72 3.72 2.05 17.76
C GLY A 72 3.63 0.57 17.37
N VAL A 73 2.68 0.24 16.50
CA VAL A 73 2.48 -1.13 15.97
C VAL A 73 3.71 -1.59 15.19
N ILE A 74 4.21 -0.77 14.25
CA ILE A 74 5.38 -1.11 13.44
C ILE A 74 6.65 -1.25 14.29
N MET A 75 6.82 -0.41 15.30
CA MET A 75 7.97 -0.52 16.22
C MET A 75 7.91 -1.82 17.03
N GLU A 76 6.73 -2.24 17.46
CA GLU A 76 6.56 -3.52 18.16
C GLU A 76 6.78 -4.71 17.21
N GLU A 77 6.31 -4.63 15.96
CA GLU A 77 6.60 -5.62 14.94
C GLU A 77 8.11 -5.76 14.68
N LEU A 78 8.83 -4.65 14.57
CA LEU A 78 10.28 -4.65 14.44
C LEU A 78 10.95 -5.33 15.64
N ARG A 79 10.49 -5.04 16.87
CA ARG A 79 11.01 -5.65 18.10
C ARG A 79 10.79 -7.16 18.13
N THR A 80 9.61 -7.63 17.72
CA THR A 80 9.29 -9.07 17.73
C THR A 80 10.01 -9.84 16.64
N ARG A 81 10.36 -9.20 15.53
CA ARG A 81 11.15 -9.80 14.45
C ARG A 81 12.65 -9.89 14.76
N ASP A 82 13.19 -9.12 15.71
CA ASP A 82 14.63 -9.07 16.00
C ASP A 82 15.14 -10.35 16.66
N GLY A 83 15.24 -11.40 15.89
CA GLY A 83 15.83 -12.69 16.26
C GLY A 83 17.12 -12.98 15.47
N ALA A 84 17.81 -14.06 15.84
CA ALA A 84 19.05 -14.47 15.17
C ALA A 84 18.86 -14.71 13.65
N SER A 85 17.76 -15.34 13.28
CA SER A 85 17.41 -15.59 11.87
C SER A 85 17.23 -14.30 11.10
N TRP A 86 16.48 -13.33 11.65
CA TRP A 86 16.27 -12.02 11.05
C TRP A 86 17.60 -11.27 10.83
N ARG A 87 18.45 -11.20 11.87
CA ARG A 87 19.76 -10.54 11.77
C ARG A 87 20.67 -11.19 10.73
N SER A 88 20.64 -12.53 10.61
CA SER A 88 21.37 -13.26 9.58
C SER A 88 20.86 -12.94 8.18
N THR A 89 19.52 -12.94 8.00
CA THR A 89 18.89 -12.57 6.73
C THR A 89 19.24 -11.15 6.31
N MET A 90 19.19 -10.19 7.24
CA MET A 90 19.55 -8.80 6.96
C MET A 90 20.99 -8.65 6.49
N LYS A 91 21.94 -9.36 7.13
CA LYS A 91 23.35 -9.36 6.69
C LYS A 91 23.53 -9.95 5.29
N LEU A 92 22.79 -11.03 4.99
CA LEU A 92 22.81 -11.63 3.65
C LEU A 92 22.26 -10.66 2.60
N LEU A 93 21.12 -10.04 2.85
CA LEU A 93 20.52 -9.07 1.94
C LEU A 93 21.42 -7.86 1.71
N GLN A 94 22.07 -7.35 2.75
CA GLN A 94 23.06 -6.28 2.62
C GLN A 94 24.26 -6.70 1.78
N ALA A 95 24.74 -7.93 1.93
CA ALA A 95 25.86 -8.45 1.13
C ALA A 95 25.48 -8.63 -0.35
N LEU A 96 24.27 -9.16 -0.61
CA LEU A 96 23.74 -9.32 -1.96
C LEU A 96 23.47 -7.99 -2.66
N GLY A 97 22.98 -7.01 -1.90
CA GLY A 97 22.67 -5.67 -2.39
C GLY A 97 23.85 -4.68 -2.37
N LYS A 98 25.06 -5.16 -2.07
CA LYS A 98 26.24 -4.30 -1.87
C LYS A 98 26.49 -3.36 -3.05
N GLY A 99 26.64 -2.07 -2.75
CA GLY A 99 26.86 -1.01 -3.73
C GLY A 99 25.57 -0.47 -4.37
N THR A 100 24.43 -1.07 -4.09
CA THR A 100 23.11 -0.61 -4.56
C THR A 100 22.30 0.03 -3.45
N LYS A 101 21.13 0.61 -3.79
CA LYS A 101 20.20 1.11 -2.79
C LYS A 101 19.61 -0.01 -1.90
N TYR A 102 19.56 -1.25 -2.38
CA TYR A 102 19.05 -2.39 -1.62
C TYR A 102 19.92 -2.72 -0.40
N GLU A 103 21.23 -2.43 -0.43
CA GLU A 103 22.12 -2.58 0.72
C GLU A 103 21.62 -1.85 1.97
N ARG A 104 20.98 -0.67 1.77
CA ARG A 104 20.54 0.22 2.85
C ARG A 104 19.05 0.19 3.10
N ARG A 105 18.27 -0.52 2.29
CA ARG A 105 16.81 -0.60 2.45
C ARG A 105 16.43 -1.75 3.36
N ASN A 106 15.79 -1.41 4.47
CA ASN A 106 15.08 -2.37 5.31
C ASN A 106 13.57 -2.13 5.13
N LEU A 107 12.83 -3.14 4.69
CA LEU A 107 11.40 -3.00 4.35
C LEU A 107 10.54 -2.53 5.52
N ILE A 108 10.85 -2.97 6.75
CA ILE A 108 10.15 -2.51 7.96
C ILE A 108 10.69 -1.17 8.47
N GLY A 109 11.78 -0.66 7.89
CA GLY A 109 12.46 0.54 8.35
C GLY A 109 13.48 0.28 9.45
N TYR A 110 14.04 1.35 9.97
CA TYR A 110 14.98 1.35 11.10
C TYR A 110 14.36 2.06 12.29
N LEU A 111 14.64 1.59 13.49
CA LEU A 111 14.02 2.09 14.72
C LEU A 111 14.14 3.61 14.88
N ASP A 112 15.29 4.18 14.57
CA ASP A 112 15.51 5.62 14.66
C ASP A 112 14.65 6.39 13.64
N GLY A 113 14.57 5.92 12.40
CA GLY A 113 13.70 6.47 11.39
C GLY A 113 12.23 6.39 11.80
N LEU A 114 11.78 5.22 12.28
CA LEU A 114 10.40 5.01 12.74
C LEU A 114 10.03 5.94 13.89
N LYS A 115 10.94 6.20 14.83
CA LYS A 115 10.70 7.10 15.96
C LYS A 115 10.60 8.58 15.55
N ASN A 116 11.37 9.00 14.55
CA ASN A 116 11.64 10.40 14.32
C ASN A 116 11.07 10.97 13.02
N PHE A 117 10.52 10.16 12.09
CA PHE A 117 9.93 10.70 10.87
C PHE A 117 8.73 11.61 11.20
N ARG A 118 8.61 12.70 10.48
CA ARG A 118 7.49 13.64 10.61
C ARG A 118 6.32 13.20 9.73
N HIS A 119 5.10 13.47 10.14
CA HIS A 119 3.89 13.17 9.37
C HIS A 119 3.99 13.68 7.93
N LYS A 120 4.51 14.90 7.76
CA LYS A 120 4.72 15.51 6.45
C LYS A 120 5.64 14.68 5.53
N GLU A 121 6.62 13.97 6.06
CA GLU A 121 7.51 13.13 5.25
C GLU A 121 6.76 11.92 4.66
N LEU A 122 5.82 11.36 5.41
CA LEU A 122 4.94 10.30 4.92
C LEU A 122 3.95 10.84 3.87
N GLU A 123 3.34 12.01 4.13
CA GLU A 123 2.48 12.68 3.15
C GLU A 123 3.21 13.00 1.85
N ASP A 124 4.42 13.55 1.94
CA ASP A 124 5.24 13.91 0.78
C ASP A 124 5.62 12.67 -0.02
N PHE A 125 5.99 11.57 0.66
CA PHE A 125 6.24 10.29 0.02
C PHE A 125 5.00 9.77 -0.71
N TYR A 126 3.84 9.78 -0.05
CA TYR A 126 2.60 9.33 -0.64
C TYR A 126 2.24 10.15 -1.88
N LYS A 127 2.24 11.48 -1.81
CA LYS A 127 1.99 12.38 -2.94
C LYS A 127 2.98 12.22 -4.09
N GLN A 128 4.24 11.91 -3.77
CA GLN A 128 5.29 11.75 -4.77
C GLN A 128 5.16 10.43 -5.54
N TRP A 129 4.78 9.34 -4.89
CA TRP A 129 4.88 7.99 -5.45
C TRP A 129 3.54 7.32 -5.76
N TYR A 130 2.45 7.72 -5.08
CA TYR A 130 1.12 7.20 -5.35
C TYR A 130 0.43 8.01 -6.46
N ARG A 131 0.88 7.80 -7.68
CA ARG A 131 0.47 8.50 -8.90
C ARG A 131 0.08 7.51 -9.98
N PRO A 132 -0.82 7.88 -10.90
CA PRO A 132 -1.37 6.96 -11.90
C PRO A 132 -0.32 6.37 -12.85
N ASP A 133 0.79 7.07 -13.13
CA ASP A 133 1.90 6.57 -13.95
C ASP A 133 2.77 5.49 -13.29
N TYR A 134 2.57 5.24 -11.98
CA TYR A 134 3.24 4.19 -11.20
C TYR A 134 2.28 3.17 -10.60
N GLN A 135 1.03 3.16 -11.03
CA GLN A 135 0.01 2.27 -10.50
C GLN A 135 -0.55 1.34 -11.57
N ALA A 136 -0.98 0.17 -11.14
CA ALA A 136 -1.74 -0.76 -11.94
C ALA A 136 -2.90 -1.31 -11.12
N VAL A 137 -4.09 -1.38 -11.70
CA VAL A 137 -5.25 -2.04 -11.13
C VAL A 137 -5.42 -3.38 -11.84
N ILE A 138 -5.48 -4.47 -11.08
CA ILE A 138 -5.64 -5.83 -11.60
C ILE A 138 -6.89 -6.42 -10.98
N VAL A 139 -7.83 -6.84 -11.81
CA VAL A 139 -9.07 -7.51 -11.39
C VAL A 139 -9.16 -8.87 -12.05
N VAL A 140 -9.37 -9.90 -11.25
CA VAL A 140 -9.47 -11.30 -11.71
C VAL A 140 -10.67 -11.96 -11.06
N GLY A 141 -11.52 -12.59 -11.87
CA GLY A 141 -12.70 -13.29 -11.36
C GLY A 141 -13.75 -13.54 -12.43
N ASP A 142 -14.92 -13.97 -12.00
CA ASP A 142 -16.11 -14.11 -12.85
C ASP A 142 -16.77 -12.72 -13.02
N ILE A 143 -16.31 -11.99 -14.05
CA ILE A 143 -16.67 -10.58 -14.30
C ILE A 143 -16.82 -10.31 -15.79
N ASP A 144 -17.61 -9.31 -16.14
CA ASP A 144 -17.58 -8.69 -17.46
C ASP A 144 -16.37 -7.74 -17.55
N VAL A 145 -15.39 -8.12 -18.37
CA VAL A 145 -14.10 -7.40 -18.48
C VAL A 145 -14.30 -5.98 -19.00
N ASP A 146 -15.11 -5.79 -20.03
CA ASP A 146 -15.34 -4.48 -20.66
C ASP A 146 -16.07 -3.52 -19.70
N ALA A 147 -17.05 -4.05 -18.96
CA ALA A 147 -17.78 -3.29 -17.96
C ALA A 147 -16.86 -2.86 -16.81
N ILE A 148 -16.01 -3.77 -16.31
CA ILE A 148 -15.07 -3.46 -15.22
C ILE A 148 -13.98 -2.47 -15.69
N GLU A 149 -13.42 -2.65 -16.88
CA GLU A 149 -12.46 -1.70 -17.45
C GLU A 149 -13.04 -0.29 -17.56
N SER A 150 -14.28 -0.18 -18.06
CA SER A 150 -14.99 1.10 -18.16
C SER A 150 -15.22 1.75 -16.79
N LYS A 151 -15.60 0.97 -15.77
CA LYS A 151 -15.76 1.44 -14.40
C LYS A 151 -14.44 1.94 -13.82
N ILE A 152 -13.35 1.20 -13.99
CA ILE A 152 -12.00 1.60 -13.52
C ILE A 152 -11.60 2.92 -14.20
N LYS A 153 -11.72 3.04 -15.52
CA LYS A 153 -11.36 4.27 -16.24
C LYS A 153 -12.16 5.47 -15.75
N THR A 154 -13.45 5.29 -15.50
CA THR A 154 -14.31 6.36 -14.99
C THR A 154 -13.94 6.76 -13.57
N LEU A 155 -13.73 5.78 -12.70
CA LEU A 155 -13.45 6.00 -11.28
C LEU A 155 -12.08 6.63 -11.06
N MET A 156 -11.06 6.17 -11.79
CA MET A 156 -9.68 6.66 -11.64
C MET A 156 -9.40 7.98 -12.41
N ALA A 157 -10.38 8.50 -13.15
CA ALA A 157 -10.20 9.69 -13.98
C ALA A 157 -9.97 10.99 -13.19
N ASP A 158 -10.36 11.04 -11.92
CA ASP A 158 -10.18 12.19 -11.03
C ASP A 158 -8.80 12.22 -10.34
N ILE A 159 -8.02 11.12 -10.45
CA ILE A 159 -6.65 11.09 -9.90
C ILE A 159 -5.79 12.01 -10.75
N PRO A 160 -5.14 13.03 -10.14
CA PRO A 160 -4.38 14.01 -10.90
C PRO A 160 -3.17 13.37 -11.60
N ALA A 161 -2.96 13.77 -12.85
CA ALA A 161 -1.74 13.40 -13.56
C ALA A 161 -0.50 13.97 -12.85
N PRO A 162 0.66 13.29 -12.95
CA PRO A 162 1.89 13.79 -12.34
C PRO A 162 2.26 15.17 -12.90
N ALA A 163 2.75 16.05 -12.03
CA ALA A 163 3.22 17.37 -12.45
C ALA A 163 4.40 17.24 -13.42
N ALA A 164 4.55 18.23 -14.32
CA ALA A 164 5.72 18.30 -15.20
C ALA A 164 7.00 18.33 -14.35
N GLY A 165 7.96 17.45 -14.67
CA GLY A 165 9.20 17.30 -13.91
C GLY A 165 9.07 16.49 -12.61
N ALA A 166 7.96 15.80 -12.40
CA ALA A 166 7.79 14.90 -11.25
C ALA A 166 8.92 13.86 -11.20
N SER A 167 9.33 13.52 -9.98
CA SER A 167 10.41 12.56 -9.73
C SER A 167 10.17 11.24 -10.45
N GLN A 168 11.20 10.72 -11.08
CA GLN A 168 11.18 9.42 -11.74
C GLN A 168 11.76 8.35 -10.83
N LYS A 169 11.24 7.13 -10.92
CA LYS A 169 11.83 5.97 -10.25
C LYS A 169 13.21 5.70 -10.86
N GLU A 170 14.23 5.67 -10.03
CA GLU A 170 15.56 5.31 -10.51
C GLU A 170 15.62 3.82 -10.89
N THR A 171 16.23 3.53 -12.02
CA THR A 171 16.66 2.17 -12.36
C THR A 171 17.84 1.80 -11.45
N ILE A 172 17.70 0.72 -10.71
CA ILE A 172 18.78 0.18 -9.89
C ILE A 172 19.46 -0.91 -10.71
N GLU A 173 20.66 -0.66 -11.15
CA GLU A 173 21.51 -1.68 -11.77
C GLU A 173 22.07 -2.58 -10.65
N VAL A 174 21.98 -3.89 -10.85
CA VAL A 174 22.41 -4.93 -9.92
C VAL A 174 23.60 -5.67 -10.52
#